data_5073645a34cec14035a65e6c48e2400d
#
_entry.id   5073645a34cec14035a65e6c48e2400d
#
_cell.length_a   1.000
_cell.length_b   1.000
_cell.length_c   1.000
_cell.angle_alpha   90.00
_cell.angle_beta   90.00
_cell.angle_gamma   90.00
#
_symmetry.space_group_name_H-M   'P 1'
#
loop_
_entity.id
_entity.type
_entity.pdbx_description
1 polymer ?
#
loop_
_entity_poly.entity_id
_entity_poly.type
_entity_poly.pdbx_seq_one_letter_code
_entity_poly.pdbx_strand_id
1 'polypeptide(L)'
;MPEIWEAVADSFGIPELRRTTRDEPDYGKLMRYRLDILDERGITIDDIQKIIGEMEPLVGGKSFLDWLRANWQVLVLSDTFYGFGKPLMAMLDMPTLFCHDLIIDEDSRMITGWKIRMEDQKRETVQRLREMNFNTLAVGDSYNDTNMLKEAHFGILLNPPQNVTEEFPDFPVCTNYVDLKRLISEAALTLGE
;
A
#
# COMPACT_ATOMS: atom_id res chain seq x y z
N MET A 1 4.62 2.49 7.51
CA MET A 1 5.48 1.28 7.53
C MET A 1 6.72 1.63 6.74
N PRO A 2 7.91 1.21 7.16
CA PRO A 2 9.11 1.37 6.32
C PRO A 2 8.85 0.72 4.96
N GLU A 3 9.43 1.28 3.91
CA GLU A 3 9.27 0.68 2.59
C GLU A 3 9.94 -0.70 2.55
N ILE A 4 9.23 -1.70 2.04
CA ILE A 4 9.71 -3.11 2.03
C ILE A 4 11.08 -3.21 1.37
N TRP A 5 11.30 -2.53 0.25
CA TRP A 5 12.57 -2.56 -0.47
C TRP A 5 13.73 -1.93 0.31
N GLU A 6 13.46 -0.93 1.14
CA GLU A 6 14.47 -0.36 2.04
C GLU A 6 14.86 -1.37 3.13
N ALA A 7 13.86 -2.03 3.75
CA ALA A 7 14.11 -3.05 4.76
C ALA A 7 14.90 -4.24 4.20
N VAL A 8 14.57 -4.69 2.98
CA VAL A 8 15.30 -5.74 2.28
C VAL A 8 16.73 -5.30 1.96
N ALA A 9 16.91 -4.08 1.44
CA ALA A 9 18.22 -3.50 1.16
C ALA A 9 19.14 -3.48 2.39
N ASP A 10 18.59 -3.05 3.53
CA ASP A 10 19.33 -2.97 4.79
C ASP A 10 19.69 -4.35 5.33
N SER A 11 18.73 -5.27 5.34
CA SER A 11 18.93 -6.60 5.92
C SER A 11 19.98 -7.42 5.16
N PHE A 12 20.04 -7.26 3.84
CA PHE A 12 21.04 -7.98 3.01
C PHE A 12 22.29 -7.15 2.68
N GLY A 13 22.35 -5.88 3.07
CA GLY A 13 23.46 -4.99 2.73
C GLY A 13 23.56 -4.71 1.24
N ILE A 14 22.42 -4.58 0.55
CA ILE A 14 22.32 -4.37 -0.90
C ILE A 14 21.68 -2.99 -1.16
N PRO A 15 22.47 -1.91 -1.12
CA PRO A 15 21.94 -0.54 -1.27
C PRO A 15 21.27 -0.31 -2.63
N GLU A 16 21.60 -1.07 -3.66
CA GLU A 16 21.01 -1.01 -4.99
C GLU A 16 19.50 -1.26 -4.98
N LEU A 17 18.98 -2.04 -4.04
CA LEU A 17 17.54 -2.31 -3.89
C LEU A 17 16.75 -1.08 -3.38
N ARG A 18 17.42 -0.05 -2.87
CA ARG A 18 16.80 1.22 -2.46
C ARG A 18 16.36 2.09 -3.65
N ARG A 19 16.78 1.75 -4.88
CA ARG A 19 16.35 2.45 -6.09
C ARG A 19 14.83 2.49 -6.18
N THR A 20 14.27 3.66 -6.49
CA THR A 20 12.83 3.91 -6.53
C THR A 20 12.36 4.33 -7.93
N THR A 21 11.07 4.57 -8.09
CA THR A 21 10.51 5.15 -9.33
C THR A 21 10.98 6.58 -9.61
N ARG A 22 11.62 7.24 -8.66
CA ARG A 22 12.31 8.52 -8.89
C ARG A 22 13.60 8.35 -9.67
N ASP A 23 14.27 7.20 -9.51
CA ASP A 23 15.54 6.85 -10.16
C ASP A 23 15.31 6.14 -11.51
N GLU A 24 14.25 5.32 -11.58
CA GLU A 24 13.79 4.61 -12.79
C GLU A 24 12.26 4.72 -12.87
N PRO A 25 11.74 5.67 -13.68
CA PRO A 25 10.30 5.89 -13.81
C PRO A 25 9.52 4.71 -14.40
N ASP A 26 10.19 3.86 -15.19
CA ASP A 26 9.59 2.64 -15.71
C ASP A 26 9.57 1.56 -14.63
N TYR A 27 8.38 1.36 -14.05
CA TYR A 27 8.18 0.37 -12.99
C TYR A 27 8.58 -1.05 -13.41
N GLY A 28 8.33 -1.43 -14.67
CA GLY A 28 8.70 -2.74 -15.18
C GLY A 28 10.22 -2.95 -15.19
N LYS A 29 10.98 -1.93 -15.62
CA LYS A 29 12.45 -1.95 -15.59
C LYS A 29 12.98 -1.98 -14.16
N LEU A 30 12.39 -1.18 -13.27
CA LEU A 30 12.77 -1.14 -11.86
C LEU A 30 12.55 -2.52 -11.20
N MET A 31 11.40 -3.14 -11.43
CA MET A 31 11.12 -4.47 -10.89
C MET A 31 12.04 -5.54 -11.48
N ARG A 32 12.30 -5.51 -12.79
CA ARG A 32 13.26 -6.45 -13.40
C ARG A 32 14.63 -6.32 -12.76
N TYR A 33 15.15 -5.09 -12.66
CA TYR A 33 16.42 -4.80 -12.01
C TYR A 33 16.52 -5.37 -10.58
N ARG A 34 15.45 -5.20 -9.79
CA ARG A 34 15.39 -5.74 -8.42
C ARG A 34 15.39 -7.27 -8.40
N LEU A 35 14.61 -7.90 -9.29
CA LEU A 35 14.54 -9.36 -9.36
C LEU A 35 15.86 -9.97 -9.83
N ASP A 36 16.56 -9.34 -10.76
CA ASP A 36 17.87 -9.80 -11.22
C ASP A 36 18.89 -9.80 -10.04
N ILE A 37 18.87 -8.76 -9.19
CA ILE A 37 19.71 -8.72 -7.98
C ILE A 37 19.34 -9.83 -7.00
N LEU A 38 18.04 -10.07 -6.77
CA LEU A 38 17.60 -11.14 -5.86
C LEU A 38 18.06 -12.51 -6.38
N ASP A 39 17.93 -12.75 -7.69
CA ASP A 39 18.34 -13.98 -8.34
C ASP A 39 19.87 -14.20 -8.23
N GLU A 40 20.67 -13.20 -8.58
CA GLU A 40 22.13 -13.24 -8.47
C GLU A 40 22.61 -13.51 -7.03
N ARG A 41 21.85 -13.09 -6.03
CA ARG A 41 22.17 -13.27 -4.61
C ARG A 41 21.54 -14.51 -3.99
N GLY A 42 20.70 -15.23 -4.73
CA GLY A 42 19.96 -16.39 -4.24
C GLY A 42 18.96 -16.06 -3.14
N ILE A 43 18.40 -14.82 -3.13
CA ILE A 43 17.43 -14.36 -2.14
C ILE A 43 16.04 -14.82 -2.55
N THR A 44 15.42 -15.62 -1.70
CA THR A 44 14.10 -16.21 -1.93
C THR A 44 12.97 -15.33 -1.40
N ILE A 45 11.73 -15.66 -1.78
CA ILE A 45 10.54 -15.04 -1.19
C ILE A 45 10.48 -15.29 0.33
N ASP A 46 10.92 -16.44 0.80
CA ASP A 46 10.86 -16.81 2.21
C ASP A 46 11.84 -15.96 3.05
N ASP A 47 13.00 -15.61 2.49
CA ASP A 47 13.95 -14.68 3.11
C ASP A 47 13.36 -13.28 3.26
N ILE A 48 12.68 -12.79 2.22
CA ILE A 48 12.03 -11.48 2.23
C ILE A 48 10.84 -11.49 3.22
N GLN A 49 10.05 -12.55 3.23
CA GLN A 49 8.92 -12.68 4.16
C GLN A 49 9.39 -12.72 5.62
N LYS A 50 10.54 -13.31 5.90
CA LYS A 50 11.13 -13.27 7.24
C LYS A 50 11.44 -11.84 7.68
N ILE A 51 12.07 -11.04 6.81
CA ILE A 51 12.36 -9.63 7.09
C ILE A 51 11.07 -8.85 7.35
N ILE A 52 10.07 -9.03 6.49
CA ILE A 52 8.78 -8.33 6.64
C ILE A 52 8.07 -8.77 7.93
N GLY A 53 8.22 -10.04 8.31
CA GLY A 53 7.67 -10.57 9.57
C GLY A 53 8.31 -10.00 10.83
N GLU A 54 9.51 -9.41 10.73
CA GLU A 54 10.20 -8.71 11.82
C GLU A 54 9.85 -7.20 11.87
N MET A 55 9.17 -6.68 10.82
CA MET A 55 8.72 -5.29 10.80
C MET A 55 7.48 -5.11 11.68
N GLU A 56 7.40 -3.97 12.33
CA GLU A 56 6.23 -3.62 13.14
C GLU A 56 5.26 -2.71 12.35
N PRO A 57 3.94 -2.89 12.51
CA PRO A 57 2.97 -1.90 12.04
C PRO A 57 3.26 -0.52 12.64
N LEU A 58 2.86 0.54 11.93
CA LEU A 58 2.95 1.90 12.47
C LEU A 58 2.26 1.99 13.83
N VAL A 59 2.85 2.76 14.74
CA VAL A 59 2.30 2.99 16.08
C VAL A 59 0.86 3.49 15.98
N GLY A 60 -0.07 2.76 16.61
CA GLY A 60 -1.49 3.05 16.54
C GLY A 60 -2.20 2.56 15.27
N GLY A 61 -1.47 2.06 14.26
CA GLY A 61 -2.04 1.62 12.99
C GLY A 61 -3.01 0.46 13.14
N LYS A 62 -2.65 -0.56 13.95
CA LYS A 62 -3.54 -1.68 14.22
C LYS A 62 -4.83 -1.24 14.92
N SER A 63 -4.72 -0.45 15.99
CA SER A 63 -5.89 0.03 16.73
C SER A 63 -6.78 0.98 15.90
N PHE A 64 -6.19 1.72 14.97
CA PHE A 64 -6.95 2.51 14.00
C PHE A 64 -7.70 1.61 13.02
N LEU A 65 -7.05 0.58 12.48
CA LEU A 65 -7.68 -0.40 11.58
C LEU A 65 -8.82 -1.16 12.28
N ASP A 66 -8.63 -1.55 13.53
CA ASP A 66 -9.67 -2.22 14.34
C ASP A 66 -10.89 -1.30 14.54
N TRP A 67 -10.65 0.00 14.80
CA TRP A 67 -11.72 0.98 14.89
C TRP A 67 -12.47 1.15 13.56
N LEU A 68 -11.77 1.20 12.43
CA LEU A 68 -12.40 1.24 11.11
C LEU A 68 -13.29 0.03 10.88
N ARG A 69 -12.77 -1.18 11.12
CA ARG A 69 -13.48 -2.45 10.90
C ARG A 69 -14.68 -2.65 11.81
N ALA A 70 -14.68 -2.01 12.98
CA ALA A 70 -15.83 -2.03 13.89
C ALA A 70 -17.00 -1.18 13.38
N ASN A 71 -16.75 -0.25 12.45
CA ASN A 71 -17.75 0.71 11.98
C ASN A 71 -18.06 0.56 10.48
N TRP A 72 -17.11 0.15 9.64
CA TRP A 72 -17.26 0.11 8.18
C TRP A 72 -16.58 -1.10 7.57
N GLN A 73 -16.89 -1.37 6.30
CA GLN A 73 -16.13 -2.30 5.47
C GLN A 73 -14.80 -1.65 5.06
N VAL A 74 -13.70 -2.36 5.24
CA VAL A 74 -12.36 -1.83 5.02
C VAL A 74 -11.64 -2.62 3.95
N LEU A 75 -11.12 -1.93 2.94
CA LEU A 75 -10.24 -2.48 1.93
C LEU A 75 -8.88 -1.79 2.02
N VAL A 76 -7.81 -2.55 2.07
CA VAL A 76 -6.44 -2.07 1.89
C VAL A 76 -6.08 -2.21 0.42
N LEU A 77 -5.81 -1.08 -0.25
CA LEU A 77 -5.42 -1.03 -1.65
C LEU A 77 -3.93 -0.67 -1.74
N SER A 78 -3.12 -1.52 -2.32
CA SER A 78 -1.67 -1.34 -2.32
C SER A 78 -1.02 -1.80 -3.63
N ASP A 79 -0.01 -1.07 -4.10
CA ASP A 79 0.79 -1.43 -5.26
C ASP A 79 1.93 -2.43 -4.92
N THR A 80 1.86 -3.04 -3.75
CA THR A 80 2.72 -4.15 -3.33
C THR A 80 2.23 -5.49 -3.92
N PHE A 81 2.81 -6.59 -3.45
CA PHE A 81 2.48 -7.95 -3.86
C PHE A 81 1.98 -8.78 -2.68
N TYR A 82 1.04 -9.71 -2.91
CA TYR A 82 0.55 -10.62 -1.87
C TYR A 82 1.68 -11.38 -1.17
N GLY A 83 2.69 -11.83 -1.92
CA GLY A 83 3.85 -12.51 -1.35
C GLY A 83 4.59 -11.67 -0.31
N PHE A 84 4.70 -10.37 -0.52
CA PHE A 84 5.32 -9.44 0.44
C PHE A 84 4.35 -9.02 1.55
N GLY A 85 3.09 -8.77 1.20
CA GLY A 85 2.10 -8.28 2.16
C GLY A 85 1.67 -9.29 3.21
N LYS A 86 1.77 -10.59 2.92
CA LYS A 86 1.21 -11.66 3.76
C LYS A 86 1.65 -11.63 5.24
N PRO A 87 2.95 -11.49 5.60
CA PRO A 87 3.36 -11.43 6.99
C PRO A 87 2.78 -10.22 7.74
N LEU A 88 2.76 -9.05 7.09
CA LEU A 88 2.19 -7.83 7.67
C LEU A 88 0.67 -7.94 7.86
N MET A 89 -0.04 -8.49 6.87
CA MET A 89 -1.49 -8.71 6.99
C MET A 89 -1.82 -9.66 8.15
N ALA A 90 -0.98 -10.66 8.41
CA ALA A 90 -1.15 -11.54 9.58
C ALA A 90 -1.08 -10.75 10.90
N MET A 91 -0.15 -9.80 11.03
CA MET A 91 -0.06 -8.93 12.22
C MET A 91 -1.24 -7.97 12.37
N LEU A 92 -1.94 -7.68 11.28
CA LEU A 92 -3.12 -6.79 11.23
C LEU A 92 -4.46 -7.55 11.24
N ASP A 93 -4.45 -8.83 11.66
CA ASP A 93 -5.63 -9.71 11.69
C ASP A 93 -6.30 -9.88 10.31
N MET A 94 -5.47 -10.04 9.27
CA MET A 94 -5.88 -10.37 7.91
C MET A 94 -6.97 -9.44 7.33
N PRO A 95 -6.75 -8.12 7.25
CA PRO A 95 -7.67 -7.24 6.54
C PRO A 95 -7.76 -7.60 5.06
N THR A 96 -8.86 -7.27 4.42
CA THR A 96 -9.00 -7.46 2.97
C THR A 96 -7.95 -6.61 2.25
N LEU A 97 -7.04 -7.25 1.56
CA LEU A 97 -5.97 -6.61 0.78
C LEU A 97 -6.19 -6.85 -0.71
N PHE A 98 -6.16 -5.79 -1.51
CA PHE A 98 -6.04 -5.87 -2.96
C PHE A 98 -4.69 -5.32 -3.38
N CYS A 99 -3.88 -6.17 -3.99
CA CYS A 99 -2.55 -5.83 -4.50
C CYS A 99 -2.20 -6.72 -5.71
N HIS A 100 -0.94 -6.75 -6.10
CA HIS A 100 -0.43 -7.51 -7.22
C HIS A 100 0.07 -8.90 -6.80
N ASP A 101 0.42 -9.74 -7.76
CA ASP A 101 0.97 -11.07 -7.53
C ASP A 101 2.45 -11.17 -7.96
N LEU A 102 3.21 -12.00 -7.23
CA LEU A 102 4.52 -12.46 -7.66
C LEU A 102 4.40 -13.82 -8.35
N ILE A 103 5.23 -14.05 -9.34
CA ILE A 103 5.44 -15.38 -9.91
C ILE A 103 6.63 -15.99 -9.17
N ILE A 104 6.36 -17.06 -8.44
CA ILE A 104 7.34 -17.72 -7.56
C ILE A 104 7.53 -19.14 -8.08
N ASP A 105 8.77 -19.55 -8.27
CA ASP A 105 9.13 -20.93 -8.56
C ASP A 105 8.88 -21.79 -7.32
N GLU A 106 8.12 -22.88 -7.47
CA GLU A 106 7.68 -23.71 -6.34
C GLU A 106 8.84 -24.48 -5.67
N ASP A 107 9.83 -24.88 -6.45
CA ASP A 107 10.94 -25.70 -5.96
C ASP A 107 12.03 -24.84 -5.32
N SER A 108 12.50 -23.81 -6.01
CA SER A 108 13.57 -22.93 -5.56
C SER A 108 13.11 -21.80 -4.65
N ARG A 109 11.82 -21.50 -4.65
CA ARG A 109 11.23 -20.36 -3.94
C ARG A 109 11.72 -18.99 -4.45
N MET A 110 12.38 -18.97 -5.61
CA MET A 110 12.83 -17.73 -6.25
C MET A 110 11.67 -16.96 -6.88
N ILE A 111 11.78 -15.64 -6.86
CA ILE A 111 10.82 -14.75 -7.53
C ILE A 111 11.23 -14.61 -8.99
N THR A 112 10.49 -15.23 -9.90
CA THR A 112 10.81 -15.26 -11.34
C THR A 112 10.10 -14.17 -12.13
N GLY A 113 9.15 -13.46 -11.52
CA GLY A 113 8.42 -12.38 -12.15
C GLY A 113 7.31 -11.83 -11.30
N TRP A 114 6.46 -11.01 -11.91
CA TRP A 114 5.28 -10.44 -11.26
C TRP A 114 4.11 -10.32 -12.24
N LYS A 115 2.93 -10.20 -11.68
CA LYS A 115 1.68 -9.99 -12.43
C LYS A 115 0.97 -8.77 -11.85
N ILE A 116 0.84 -7.71 -12.64
CA ILE A 116 -0.02 -6.58 -12.31
C ILE A 116 -1.47 -7.04 -12.41
N ARG A 117 -2.22 -6.91 -11.32
CA ARG A 117 -3.62 -7.30 -11.27
C ARG A 117 -4.49 -6.43 -12.17
N MET A 118 -4.22 -5.12 -12.14
CA MET A 118 -4.97 -4.09 -12.85
C MET A 118 -4.14 -2.81 -12.87
N GLU A 119 -4.13 -2.09 -13.96
CA GLU A 119 -3.56 -0.74 -14.01
C GLU A 119 -4.43 0.21 -13.19
N ASP A 120 -3.80 1.20 -12.52
CA ASP A 120 -4.44 2.17 -11.62
C ASP A 120 -5.47 1.51 -10.67
N GLN A 121 -5.07 0.35 -10.12
CA GLN A 121 -5.98 -0.55 -9.38
C GLN A 121 -6.69 0.13 -8.20
N LYS A 122 -6.06 1.13 -7.58
CA LYS A 122 -6.66 1.86 -6.45
C LYS A 122 -7.88 2.66 -6.92
N ARG A 123 -7.73 3.44 -7.98
CA ARG A 123 -8.83 4.20 -8.60
C ARG A 123 -9.90 3.27 -9.15
N GLU A 124 -9.50 2.27 -9.95
CA GLU A 124 -10.44 1.33 -10.56
C GLU A 124 -11.28 0.58 -9.50
N THR A 125 -10.66 0.20 -8.38
CA THR A 125 -11.40 -0.45 -7.29
C THR A 125 -12.46 0.48 -6.71
N VAL A 126 -12.12 1.75 -6.43
CA VAL A 126 -13.07 2.72 -5.90
C VAL A 126 -14.19 3.00 -6.90
N GLN A 127 -13.86 3.16 -8.19
CA GLN A 127 -14.85 3.34 -9.25
C GLN A 127 -15.86 2.19 -9.29
N ARG A 128 -15.38 0.93 -9.24
CA ARG A 128 -16.28 -0.25 -9.25
C ARG A 128 -17.18 -0.29 -8.02
N LEU A 129 -16.69 0.05 -6.85
CA LEU A 129 -17.50 0.13 -5.64
C LEU A 129 -18.61 1.19 -5.78
N ARG A 130 -18.30 2.35 -6.35
CA ARG A 130 -19.29 3.40 -6.64
C ARG A 130 -20.34 2.95 -7.65
N GLU A 131 -19.92 2.27 -8.71
CA GLU A 131 -20.84 1.66 -9.70
C GLU A 131 -21.79 0.63 -9.07
N MET A 132 -21.36 0.01 -7.97
CA MET A 132 -22.19 -0.89 -7.14
C MET A 132 -23.01 -0.15 -6.08
N ASN A 133 -23.04 1.19 -6.11
CA ASN A 133 -23.75 2.08 -5.18
C ASN A 133 -23.23 2.07 -3.73
N PHE A 134 -21.94 1.74 -3.52
CA PHE A 134 -21.32 1.96 -2.22
C PHE A 134 -20.90 3.42 -2.06
N ASN A 135 -21.14 3.99 -0.89
CA ASN A 135 -20.47 5.20 -0.46
C ASN A 135 -19.01 4.87 -0.16
N THR A 136 -18.09 5.65 -0.72
CA THR A 136 -16.67 5.38 -0.64
C THR A 136 -15.91 6.55 -0.02
N LEU A 137 -15.08 6.25 0.96
CA LEU A 137 -14.11 7.16 1.54
C LEU A 137 -12.71 6.58 1.32
N ALA A 138 -11.79 7.37 0.83
CA ALA A 138 -10.42 6.94 0.56
C ALA A 138 -9.42 7.76 1.39
N VAL A 139 -8.38 7.08 1.87
CA VAL A 139 -7.25 7.69 2.59
C VAL A 139 -5.95 7.29 1.89
N GLY A 140 -5.09 8.25 1.63
CA GLY A 140 -3.79 8.02 1.01
C GLY A 140 -2.75 9.01 1.50
N ASP A 141 -1.47 8.84 1.12
CA ASP A 141 -0.37 9.67 1.57
C ASP A 141 0.51 10.20 0.43
N SER A 142 0.31 9.71 -0.78
CA SER A 142 1.24 9.96 -1.88
C SER A 142 0.55 10.27 -3.20
N TYR A 143 1.35 10.65 -4.20
CA TYR A 143 0.90 10.86 -5.57
C TYR A 143 0.13 9.66 -6.15
N ASN A 144 0.58 8.45 -5.83
CA ASN A 144 -0.05 7.22 -6.31
C ASN A 144 -1.48 7.03 -5.81
N ASP A 145 -1.87 7.77 -4.77
CA ASP A 145 -3.21 7.68 -4.18
C ASP A 145 -4.16 8.75 -4.73
N THR A 146 -3.64 9.81 -5.35
CA THR A 146 -4.45 10.98 -5.72
C THR A 146 -5.61 10.65 -6.66
N ASN A 147 -5.41 9.72 -7.60
CA ASN A 147 -6.49 9.26 -8.48
C ASN A 147 -7.59 8.53 -7.70
N MET A 148 -7.21 7.68 -6.74
CA MET A 148 -8.14 7.01 -5.84
C MET A 148 -8.92 8.01 -4.98
N LEU A 149 -8.20 9.01 -4.41
CA LEU A 149 -8.82 10.05 -3.58
C LEU A 149 -9.83 10.89 -4.37
N LYS A 150 -9.51 11.26 -5.62
CA LYS A 150 -10.43 11.98 -6.52
C LYS A 150 -11.65 11.15 -6.90
N GLU A 151 -11.47 9.84 -7.07
CA GLU A 151 -12.54 8.92 -7.45
C GLU A 151 -13.52 8.67 -6.31
N ALA A 152 -13.06 8.68 -5.05
CA ALA A 152 -13.92 8.46 -3.89
C ALA A 152 -14.93 9.60 -3.68
N HIS A 153 -16.03 9.32 -2.98
CA HIS A 153 -16.96 10.36 -2.56
C HIS A 153 -16.30 11.35 -1.58
N PHE A 154 -15.31 10.87 -0.80
CA PHE A 154 -14.51 11.70 0.08
C PHE A 154 -13.07 11.18 0.16
N GLY A 155 -12.11 12.02 -0.20
CA GLY A 155 -10.68 11.71 -0.15
C GLY A 155 -10.01 12.46 0.99
N ILE A 156 -9.08 11.81 1.72
CA ILE A 156 -8.29 12.41 2.80
C ILE A 156 -6.81 12.10 2.58
N LEU A 157 -5.95 13.07 2.80
CA LEU A 157 -4.50 12.91 2.82
C LEU A 157 -4.01 12.75 4.27
N LEU A 158 -3.28 11.65 4.54
CA LEU A 158 -2.64 11.36 5.82
C LEU A 158 -1.13 11.46 5.69
N ASN A 159 -0.50 12.41 6.39
CA ASN A 159 0.95 12.66 6.34
C ASN A 159 1.53 12.81 4.92
N PRO A 160 0.88 13.54 4.00
CA PRO A 160 1.39 13.68 2.65
C PRO A 160 2.70 14.49 2.62
N PRO A 161 3.58 14.26 1.63
CA PRO A 161 4.67 15.18 1.33
C PRO A 161 4.13 16.56 0.93
N GLN A 162 4.93 17.60 1.19
CA GLN A 162 4.53 18.99 0.94
C GLN A 162 4.10 19.25 -0.52
N ASN A 163 4.83 18.70 -1.48
CA ASN A 163 4.50 18.83 -2.90
C ASN A 163 3.12 18.26 -3.27
N VAL A 164 2.68 17.18 -2.61
CA VAL A 164 1.33 16.61 -2.82
C VAL A 164 0.27 17.56 -2.26
N THR A 165 0.50 18.12 -1.07
CA THR A 165 -0.43 19.09 -0.47
C THR A 165 -0.57 20.37 -1.29
N GLU A 166 0.54 20.86 -1.86
CA GLU A 166 0.55 22.06 -2.70
C GLU A 166 -0.19 21.85 -4.04
N GLU A 167 -0.07 20.66 -4.63
CA GLU A 167 -0.72 20.34 -5.90
C GLU A 167 -2.20 19.97 -5.74
N PHE A 168 -2.58 19.41 -4.57
CA PHE A 168 -3.95 18.97 -4.30
C PHE A 168 -4.53 19.63 -3.04
N PRO A 169 -4.68 20.97 -3.02
CA PRO A 169 -5.08 21.73 -1.83
C PRO A 169 -6.53 21.48 -1.40
N ASP A 170 -7.35 20.88 -2.26
CA ASP A 170 -8.76 20.60 -1.98
C ASP A 170 -8.97 19.39 -1.07
N PHE A 171 -7.97 18.52 -0.93
CA PHE A 171 -8.07 17.40 -0.02
C PHE A 171 -7.82 17.83 1.43
N PRO A 172 -8.69 17.44 2.38
CA PRO A 172 -8.38 17.59 3.80
C PRO A 172 -7.12 16.80 4.15
N VAL A 173 -6.25 17.44 4.93
CA VAL A 173 -4.96 16.88 5.36
C VAL A 173 -5.01 16.65 6.87
N CYS A 174 -4.49 15.50 7.31
CA CYS A 174 -4.21 15.22 8.71
C CYS A 174 -2.85 14.54 8.89
N THR A 175 -2.30 14.58 10.10
CA THR A 175 -0.97 14.05 10.42
C THR A 175 -0.99 12.98 11.51
N ASN A 176 -2.17 12.62 11.99
CA ASN A 176 -2.33 11.63 13.05
C ASN A 176 -3.69 10.92 12.96
N TYR A 177 -3.81 9.78 13.64
CA TYR A 177 -5.03 8.97 13.61
C TYR A 177 -6.21 9.60 14.38
N VAL A 178 -5.99 10.53 15.29
CA VAL A 178 -7.09 11.21 16.02
C VAL A 178 -7.85 12.13 15.08
N ASP A 179 -7.12 12.98 14.37
CA ASP A 179 -7.70 13.88 13.36
C ASP A 179 -8.29 13.08 12.19
N LEU A 180 -7.63 12.01 11.77
CA LEU A 180 -8.15 11.14 10.72
C LEU A 180 -9.49 10.51 11.11
N LYS A 181 -9.63 10.00 12.34
CA LYS A 181 -10.91 9.47 12.84
C LYS A 181 -12.02 10.51 12.83
N ARG A 182 -11.71 11.74 13.24
CA ARG A 182 -12.67 12.85 13.20
C ARG A 182 -13.12 13.14 11.77
N LEU A 183 -12.20 13.32 10.82
CA LEU A 183 -12.51 13.58 9.41
C LEU A 183 -13.35 12.46 8.79
N ILE A 184 -13.00 11.20 9.05
CA ILE A 184 -13.75 10.04 8.57
C ILE A 184 -15.19 10.07 9.13
N SER A 185 -15.37 10.32 10.43
CA SER A 185 -16.69 10.34 11.05
C SER A 185 -17.56 11.50 10.52
N GLU A 186 -16.98 12.68 10.31
CA GLU A 186 -17.65 13.82 9.68
C GLU A 186 -18.08 13.52 8.23
N ALA A 187 -17.20 12.90 7.45
CA ALA A 187 -17.50 12.50 6.08
C ALA A 187 -18.60 11.42 6.02
N ALA A 188 -18.55 10.41 6.90
CA ALA A 188 -19.59 9.38 6.98
C ALA A 188 -20.97 9.96 7.27
N LEU A 189 -21.07 10.90 8.22
CA LEU A 189 -22.33 11.62 8.49
C LEU A 189 -22.86 12.38 7.25
N THR A 190 -21.95 12.97 6.46
CA THR A 190 -22.32 13.68 5.23
C THR A 190 -22.82 12.73 4.15
N LEU A 191 -22.28 11.51 4.10
CA LEU A 191 -22.68 10.48 3.16
C LEU A 191 -23.96 9.71 3.59
N GLY A 192 -24.48 9.97 4.79
CA GLY A 192 -25.73 9.40 5.28
C GLY A 192 -25.56 8.03 5.96
N GLU A 193 -24.38 7.76 6.50
CA GLU A 193 -24.06 6.55 7.27
C GLU A 193 -23.99 6.82 8.78
#